data_5561e95cf97925ded52d040577c11a95
#
_entry.id   5561e95cf97925ded52d040577c11a95
#
_cell.length_a   1.000
_cell.length_b   1.000
_cell.length_c   1.000
_cell.angle_alpha   90.00
_cell.angle_beta   90.00
_cell.angle_gamma   90.00
#
_symmetry.space_group_name_H-M   'P 1'
#
loop_
_entity.id
_entity.type
_entity.pdbx_description
1 polymer ?
#
loop_
_entity_poly.entity_id
_entity_poly.type
_entity_poly.pdbx_seq_one_letter_code
_entity_poly.pdbx_strand_id
1 'polypeptide(L)'
;MTPWRRWRVPLLFAAVILLPVLLAALTLRQGWYEPGTRSKGIWMHQEIYLLPPLPSSQSQWRLVYLVARPCEGLCRQVPELMARIQSALGRNLDKLALVQLPSQRGASDEVRAGDMLLVDAQGLAILRYRVPTSTAQWPLFGKAVLSDLQQLLKYQRGVQ
;
A
#
# COMPACT_ATOMS: atom_id res chain seq x y z
N MET A 1 13.15 55.99 -29.61
CA MET A 1 12.42 54.73 -29.37
C MET A 1 13.31 53.83 -28.55
N THR A 2 13.01 53.66 -27.28
CA THR A 2 13.88 53.06 -26.29
C THR A 2 14.07 51.54 -26.53
N PRO A 3 15.29 51.00 -26.58
CA PRO A 3 15.59 49.59 -26.86
C PRO A 3 14.96 48.61 -25.88
N TRP A 4 14.54 49.11 -24.72
CA TRP A 4 13.93 48.33 -23.63
C TRP A 4 12.59 47.70 -23.97
N ARG A 5 11.81 48.28 -24.88
CA ARG A 5 10.51 47.77 -25.29
C ARG A 5 10.63 46.46 -26.12
N ARG A 6 11.72 46.30 -26.87
CA ARG A 6 11.96 45.08 -27.71
C ARG A 6 12.30 43.84 -26.89
N TRP A 7 12.84 44.03 -25.67
CA TRP A 7 13.22 42.91 -24.80
C TRP A 7 12.11 42.45 -23.86
N ARG A 8 11.04 43.23 -23.70
CA ARG A 8 9.91 42.88 -22.82
C ARG A 8 9.14 41.64 -23.31
N VAL A 9 8.96 41.49 -24.60
CA VAL A 9 8.23 40.38 -25.17
C VAL A 9 8.97 39.04 -24.99
N PRO A 10 10.27 38.91 -25.38
CA PRO A 10 11.00 37.69 -25.15
C PRO A 10 11.21 37.38 -23.67
N LEU A 11 11.36 38.40 -22.80
CA LEU A 11 11.43 38.23 -21.35
C LEU A 11 10.12 37.68 -20.75
N LEU A 12 8.97 38.15 -21.20
CA LEU A 12 7.68 37.62 -20.79
C LEU A 12 7.49 36.17 -21.22
N PHE A 13 7.89 35.82 -22.43
CA PHE A 13 7.85 34.43 -22.90
C PHE A 13 8.78 33.54 -22.08
N ALA A 14 10.00 33.96 -21.82
CA ALA A 14 10.95 33.25 -20.97
C ALA A 14 10.40 33.07 -19.54
N ALA A 15 9.79 34.11 -18.98
CA ALA A 15 9.20 34.05 -17.65
C ALA A 15 8.04 33.04 -17.56
N VAL A 16 7.14 33.01 -18.56
CA VAL A 16 6.00 32.08 -18.60
C VAL A 16 6.47 30.63 -18.70
N ILE A 17 7.58 30.37 -19.42
CA ILE A 17 8.12 29.01 -19.56
C ILE A 17 8.94 28.61 -18.33
N LEU A 18 9.76 29.50 -17.79
CA LEU A 18 10.67 29.19 -16.67
C LEU A 18 9.97 29.16 -15.32
N LEU A 19 8.92 29.96 -15.12
CA LEU A 19 8.20 30.07 -13.85
C LEU A 19 7.61 28.73 -13.40
N PRO A 20 6.88 27.95 -14.21
CA PRO A 20 6.35 26.64 -13.80
C PRO A 20 7.48 25.63 -13.50
N VAL A 21 8.58 25.67 -14.25
CA VAL A 21 9.73 24.79 -14.02
C VAL A 21 10.41 25.12 -12.69
N LEU A 22 10.61 26.40 -12.41
CA LEU A 22 11.19 26.85 -11.13
C LEU A 22 10.27 26.52 -9.96
N LEU A 23 8.96 26.72 -10.09
CA LEU A 23 7.99 26.34 -9.04
C LEU A 23 7.99 24.83 -8.81
N ALA A 24 8.03 24.01 -9.87
CA ALA A 24 8.13 22.57 -9.74
C ALA A 24 9.44 22.12 -9.08
N ALA A 25 10.57 22.73 -9.45
CA ALA A 25 11.85 22.45 -8.82
C ALA A 25 11.88 22.87 -7.34
N LEU A 26 11.23 23.98 -7.00
CA LEU A 26 11.14 24.48 -5.64
C LEU A 26 10.28 23.56 -4.75
N THR A 27 9.11 23.11 -5.25
CA THR A 27 8.23 22.18 -4.54
C THR A 27 8.89 20.84 -4.31
N LEU A 28 9.66 20.33 -5.29
CA LEU A 28 10.43 19.09 -5.14
C LEU A 28 11.56 19.22 -4.11
N ARG A 29 12.30 20.36 -4.11
CA ARG A 29 13.37 20.61 -3.16
C ARG A 29 12.90 20.82 -1.73
N GLN A 30 11.72 21.41 -1.54
CA GLN A 30 11.17 21.66 -0.21
C GLN A 30 10.41 20.45 0.36
N GLY A 31 10.35 19.33 -0.38
CA GLY A 31 9.65 18.12 0.09
C GLY A 31 8.14 18.29 0.24
N TRP A 32 7.54 19.33 -0.37
CA TRP A 32 6.09 19.52 -0.36
C TRP A 32 5.37 18.52 -1.26
N TYR A 33 6.09 17.93 -2.19
CA TYR A 33 5.63 16.83 -2.99
C TYR A 33 6.13 15.53 -2.35
N GLU A 34 5.35 14.98 -1.44
CA GLU A 34 5.46 13.56 -1.15
C GLU A 34 4.92 12.81 -2.37
N PRO A 35 5.75 12.05 -3.10
CA PRO A 35 5.23 11.12 -4.11
C PRO A 35 4.30 10.18 -3.35
N GLY A 36 3.01 10.51 -3.40
CA GLY A 36 2.01 9.83 -2.61
C GLY A 36 1.79 8.43 -3.15
N THR A 37 2.55 7.49 -2.66
CA THR A 37 2.03 6.16 -2.45
C THR A 37 0.96 6.32 -1.38
N ARG A 38 -0.28 6.47 -1.79
CA ARG A 38 -1.45 6.61 -0.88
C ARG A 38 -1.70 5.33 -0.08
N SER A 39 -0.78 4.37 -0.15
CA SER A 39 -0.87 3.15 0.63
C SER A 39 -0.62 3.47 2.11
N LYS A 40 -1.45 2.92 2.96
CA LYS A 40 -1.32 2.99 4.41
C LYS A 40 -0.41 1.90 4.96
N GLY A 41 -0.23 0.83 4.17
CA GLY A 41 0.74 -0.22 4.43
C GLY A 41 2.16 0.20 4.04
N ILE A 42 3.14 -0.43 4.66
CA ILE A 42 4.55 -0.26 4.35
C ILE A 42 4.89 -1.16 3.18
N TRP A 43 5.43 -0.59 2.10
CA TRP A 43 5.92 -1.36 0.97
C TRP A 43 7.10 -2.24 1.38
N MET A 44 7.08 -3.48 0.89
CA MET A 44 8.21 -4.38 1.10
C MET A 44 9.38 -3.95 0.20
N HIS A 45 10.60 -3.92 0.76
CA HIS A 45 11.81 -3.61 0.01
C HIS A 45 12.47 -4.87 -0.55
N GLN A 46 12.24 -6.01 0.11
CA GLN A 46 12.73 -7.31 -0.32
C GLN A 46 11.61 -8.13 -0.95
N GLU A 47 11.93 -8.83 -2.00
CA GLU A 47 11.01 -9.79 -2.64
C GLU A 47 10.89 -11.04 -1.75
N ILE A 48 9.79 -11.14 -1.02
CA ILE A 48 9.53 -12.27 -0.12
C ILE A 48 8.33 -13.05 -0.64
N TYR A 49 8.60 -14.26 -1.11
CA TYR A 49 7.56 -15.20 -1.52
C TYR A 49 7.13 -16.04 -0.31
N LEU A 50 5.93 -15.79 0.18
CA LEU A 50 5.38 -16.46 1.36
C LEU A 50 4.54 -17.69 1.01
N LEU A 51 3.95 -17.71 -0.17
CA LEU A 51 2.99 -18.70 -0.61
C LEU A 51 3.26 -19.13 -2.04
N PRO A 52 2.86 -20.33 -2.43
CA PRO A 52 2.92 -20.75 -3.82
C PRO A 52 1.97 -19.88 -4.68
N PRO A 53 2.24 -19.75 -6.00
CA PRO A 53 1.35 -19.05 -6.92
C PRO A 53 -0.02 -19.72 -6.96
N LEU A 54 -1.05 -18.88 -7.10
CA LEU A 54 -2.43 -19.33 -7.25
C LEU A 54 -2.73 -19.68 -8.70
N PRO A 55 -3.58 -20.69 -8.96
CA PRO A 55 -4.15 -20.90 -10.28
C PRO A 55 -4.99 -19.70 -10.69
N SER A 56 -4.99 -19.37 -11.99
CA SER A 56 -5.62 -18.19 -12.56
C SER A 56 -7.14 -18.05 -12.31
N SER A 57 -7.80 -19.12 -11.85
CA SER A 57 -9.22 -19.15 -11.52
C SER A 57 -9.56 -18.76 -10.09
N GLN A 58 -8.56 -18.52 -9.24
CA GLN A 58 -8.75 -18.24 -7.81
C GLN A 58 -8.58 -16.76 -7.47
N SER A 59 -8.76 -16.44 -6.18
CA SER A 59 -8.60 -15.09 -5.62
C SER A 59 -7.31 -14.44 -6.07
N GLN A 60 -7.37 -13.15 -6.43
CA GLN A 60 -6.21 -12.41 -6.93
C GLN A 60 -5.26 -11.96 -5.83
N TRP A 61 -5.79 -11.80 -4.60
CA TRP A 61 -5.06 -11.30 -3.44
C TRP A 61 -5.24 -12.20 -2.23
N ARG A 62 -4.22 -12.24 -1.39
CA ARG A 62 -4.25 -12.97 -0.12
C ARG A 62 -3.87 -12.03 1.01
N LEU A 63 -4.71 -11.97 2.03
CA LEU A 63 -4.39 -11.30 3.28
C LEU A 63 -3.82 -12.34 4.24
N VAL A 64 -2.54 -12.23 4.52
CA VAL A 64 -1.79 -13.21 5.31
C VAL A 64 -1.52 -12.63 6.68
N TYR A 65 -1.89 -13.35 7.73
CA TYR A 65 -1.52 -13.02 9.10
C TYR A 65 -0.45 -13.98 9.62
N LEU A 66 0.65 -13.42 10.11
CA LEU A 66 1.74 -14.20 10.70
C LEU A 66 1.48 -14.42 12.19
N VAL A 67 0.99 -15.59 12.51
CA VAL A 67 0.60 -15.97 13.86
C VAL A 67 1.83 -16.09 14.75
N ALA A 68 1.87 -15.28 15.82
CA ALA A 68 2.89 -15.41 16.86
C ALA A 68 2.70 -16.71 17.64
N ARG A 69 3.77 -17.30 18.12
CA ARG A 69 3.72 -18.46 19.00
C ARG A 69 4.42 -18.12 20.33
N PRO A 70 3.72 -18.20 21.48
CA PRO A 70 2.30 -18.55 21.65
C PRO A 70 1.35 -17.45 21.16
N CYS A 71 0.18 -17.87 20.63
CA CYS A 71 -0.88 -16.96 20.21
C CYS A 71 -1.85 -16.73 21.38
N GLU A 72 -1.72 -15.62 22.09
CA GLU A 72 -2.52 -15.26 23.25
C GLU A 72 -3.19 -13.89 23.09
N GLY A 73 -4.23 -13.64 23.87
CA GLY A 73 -4.92 -12.37 23.91
C GLY A 73 -5.51 -11.97 22.55
N LEU A 74 -5.10 -10.81 22.04
CA LEU A 74 -5.62 -10.24 20.77
C LEU A 74 -5.28 -11.07 19.53
N CYS A 75 -4.20 -11.84 19.56
CA CYS A 75 -3.83 -12.72 18.45
C CYS A 75 -4.98 -13.64 18.03
N ARG A 76 -5.76 -14.17 18.98
CA ARG A 76 -6.91 -15.06 18.72
C ARG A 76 -8.07 -14.36 18.02
N GLN A 77 -8.15 -13.03 18.12
CA GLN A 77 -9.23 -12.22 17.56
C GLN A 77 -8.89 -11.66 16.16
N VAL A 78 -7.61 -11.70 15.76
CA VAL A 78 -7.18 -11.19 14.43
C VAL A 78 -7.89 -11.87 13.26
N PRO A 79 -8.17 -13.18 13.26
CA PRO A 79 -8.93 -13.82 12.18
C PRO A 79 -10.32 -13.19 11.98
N GLU A 80 -10.99 -12.79 13.05
CA GLU A 80 -12.28 -12.09 12.99
C GLU A 80 -12.12 -10.71 12.37
N LEU A 81 -11.05 -9.98 12.71
CA LEU A 81 -10.71 -8.71 12.04
C LEU A 81 -10.50 -8.90 10.55
N MET A 82 -9.75 -9.93 10.13
CA MET A 82 -9.53 -10.26 8.71
C MET A 82 -10.86 -10.54 8.00
N ALA A 83 -11.76 -11.32 8.61
CA ALA A 83 -13.06 -11.61 8.05
C ALA A 83 -13.93 -10.34 7.88
N ARG A 84 -13.86 -9.41 8.83
CA ARG A 84 -14.54 -8.11 8.73
C ARG A 84 -13.98 -7.27 7.58
N ILE A 85 -12.65 -7.24 7.39
CA ILE A 85 -12.01 -6.54 6.27
C ILE A 85 -12.45 -7.15 4.94
N GLN A 86 -12.47 -8.48 4.82
CA GLN A 86 -12.93 -9.18 3.62
C GLN A 86 -14.41 -8.86 3.32
N SER A 87 -15.28 -8.95 4.32
CA SER A 87 -16.72 -8.64 4.16
C SER A 87 -16.94 -7.19 3.71
N ALA A 88 -16.10 -6.25 4.15
CA ALA A 88 -16.18 -4.84 3.77
C ALA A 88 -15.79 -4.59 2.29
N LEU A 89 -15.17 -5.55 1.60
CA LEU A 89 -14.94 -5.48 0.14
C LEU A 89 -16.23 -5.62 -0.68
N GLY A 90 -17.32 -6.10 -0.08
CA GLY A 90 -18.60 -6.25 -0.75
C GLY A 90 -18.52 -7.14 -1.98
N ARG A 91 -18.78 -6.61 -3.17
CA ARG A 91 -18.77 -7.36 -4.44
C ARG A 91 -17.43 -7.97 -4.83
N ASN A 92 -16.33 -7.58 -4.18
CA ASN A 92 -14.99 -8.07 -4.48
C ASN A 92 -14.47 -9.00 -3.38
N LEU A 93 -15.33 -9.50 -2.50
CA LEU A 93 -14.92 -10.34 -1.38
C LEU A 93 -14.26 -11.67 -1.84
N ASP A 94 -14.69 -12.19 -2.98
CA ASP A 94 -14.15 -13.38 -3.64
C ASP A 94 -12.72 -13.19 -4.18
N LYS A 95 -12.29 -11.94 -4.37
CA LYS A 95 -10.94 -11.60 -4.84
C LYS A 95 -9.88 -11.58 -3.75
N LEU A 96 -10.29 -11.72 -2.49
CA LEU A 96 -9.40 -11.76 -1.35
C LEU A 96 -9.54 -13.08 -0.60
N ALA A 97 -8.47 -13.84 -0.52
CA ALA A 97 -8.38 -15.00 0.34
C ALA A 97 -7.72 -14.64 1.68
N LEU A 98 -8.19 -15.26 2.75
CA LEU A 98 -7.62 -15.09 4.09
C LEU A 98 -6.73 -16.29 4.42
N VAL A 99 -5.50 -16.02 4.85
CA VAL A 99 -4.52 -17.06 5.17
C VAL A 99 -3.85 -16.76 6.51
N GLN A 100 -3.64 -17.77 7.32
CA GLN A 100 -2.87 -17.68 8.54
C GLN A 100 -1.63 -18.57 8.40
N LEU A 101 -0.47 -18.00 8.64
CA LEU A 101 0.79 -18.73 8.61
C LEU A 101 1.48 -18.64 9.98
N PRO A 102 2.10 -19.73 10.44
CA PRO A 102 2.96 -19.63 11.61
C PRO A 102 4.15 -18.71 11.29
N SER A 103 4.48 -17.81 12.18
CA SER A 103 5.67 -16.99 12.07
C SER A 103 6.90 -17.91 12.11
N GLN A 104 7.62 -18.00 11.02
CA GLN A 104 8.90 -18.71 10.97
C GLN A 104 9.99 -17.76 11.49
N ARG A 105 10.70 -18.16 12.55
CA ARG A 105 11.89 -17.44 13.02
C ARG A 105 12.91 -17.42 11.89
N GLY A 106 13.26 -16.23 11.38
CA GLY A 106 14.31 -16.06 10.37
C GLY A 106 13.83 -15.81 8.95
N ALA A 107 12.54 -15.61 8.70
CA ALA A 107 12.02 -15.38 7.35
C ALA A 107 12.56 -14.09 6.70
N SER A 108 12.74 -13.02 7.45
CA SER A 108 13.52 -11.81 7.12
C SER A 108 13.43 -10.77 8.24
N ASP A 109 14.34 -9.79 8.28
CA ASP A 109 14.28 -8.67 9.21
C ASP A 109 13.04 -7.77 8.97
N GLU A 110 12.48 -7.83 7.78
CA GLU A 110 11.31 -7.03 7.41
C GLU A 110 9.98 -7.60 7.91
N VAL A 111 9.89 -8.92 8.16
CA VAL A 111 8.64 -9.60 8.45
C VAL A 111 8.67 -10.21 9.85
N ARG A 112 7.74 -9.81 10.71
CA ARG A 112 7.70 -10.22 12.12
C ARG A 112 6.41 -10.94 12.46
N ALA A 113 6.46 -11.72 13.53
CA ALA A 113 5.26 -12.30 14.13
C ALA A 113 4.26 -11.20 14.51
N GLY A 114 2.99 -11.38 14.19
CA GLY A 114 1.94 -10.42 14.43
C GLY A 114 1.75 -9.40 13.29
N ASP A 115 2.58 -9.45 12.23
CA ASP A 115 2.35 -8.63 11.05
C ASP A 115 1.25 -9.24 10.17
N MET A 116 0.52 -8.36 9.48
CA MET A 116 -0.44 -8.71 8.45
C MET A 116 0.12 -8.28 7.10
N LEU A 117 0.13 -9.17 6.13
CA LEU A 117 0.76 -8.98 4.83
C LEU A 117 -0.27 -9.09 3.72
N LEU A 118 -0.17 -8.20 2.75
CA LEU A 118 -0.92 -8.32 1.52
C LEU A 118 -0.03 -8.96 0.46
N VAL A 119 -0.47 -10.12 -0.02
CA VAL A 119 0.27 -11.01 -0.92
C VAL A 119 -0.49 -11.12 -2.23
N ASP A 120 0.22 -11.04 -3.34
CA ASP A 120 -0.37 -11.16 -4.67
C ASP A 120 -0.66 -12.62 -5.08
N ALA A 121 -1.15 -12.81 -6.30
CA ALA A 121 -1.43 -14.14 -6.86
C ALA A 121 -0.17 -14.99 -7.03
N GLN A 122 0.99 -14.37 -7.22
CA GLN A 122 2.27 -15.06 -7.39
C GLN A 122 2.88 -15.53 -6.06
N GLY A 123 2.33 -15.05 -4.94
CA GLY A 123 2.84 -15.36 -3.61
C GLY A 123 3.80 -14.33 -3.05
N LEU A 124 4.00 -13.22 -3.75
CA LEU A 124 4.88 -12.14 -3.36
C LEU A 124 4.18 -11.22 -2.34
N ALA A 125 4.84 -10.95 -1.22
CA ALA A 125 4.39 -9.97 -0.24
C ALA A 125 4.64 -8.56 -0.77
N ILE A 126 3.58 -7.76 -0.90
CA ILE A 126 3.63 -6.40 -1.46
C ILE A 126 3.59 -5.35 -0.35
N LEU A 127 2.64 -5.47 0.58
CA LEU A 127 2.43 -4.51 1.66
C LEU A 127 2.43 -5.22 3.00
N ARG A 128 3.03 -4.55 3.97
CA ARG A 128 3.05 -4.98 5.37
C ARG A 128 2.28 -4.01 6.24
N TYR A 129 1.49 -4.55 7.14
CA TYR A 129 0.76 -3.82 8.17
C TYR A 129 1.08 -4.38 9.54
N ARG A 130 1.41 -3.52 10.48
CA ARG A 130 1.54 -3.93 11.87
C ARG A 130 0.18 -3.90 12.55
N VAL A 131 -0.31 -5.05 12.97
CA VAL A 131 -1.60 -5.14 13.66
C VAL A 131 -1.50 -4.41 15.01
N PRO A 132 -2.40 -3.45 15.29
CA PRO A 132 -2.39 -2.73 16.56
C PRO A 132 -2.66 -3.63 17.75
N THR A 133 -1.99 -3.36 18.86
CA THR A 133 -2.16 -4.06 20.14
C THR A 133 -3.39 -3.61 20.90
N SER A 134 -4.14 -2.64 20.41
CA SER A 134 -5.39 -2.15 20.99
C SER A 134 -6.56 -2.33 20.01
N THR A 135 -7.64 -2.96 20.45
CA THR A 135 -8.87 -3.14 19.68
C THR A 135 -9.54 -1.83 19.30
N ALA A 136 -9.33 -0.77 20.07
CA ALA A 136 -9.84 0.57 19.76
C ALA A 136 -9.29 1.13 18.44
N GLN A 137 -8.11 0.69 18.00
CA GLN A 137 -7.48 1.10 16.75
C GLN A 137 -7.87 0.22 15.55
N TRP A 138 -8.52 -0.91 15.76
CA TRP A 138 -8.88 -1.87 14.71
C TRP A 138 -9.79 -1.31 13.62
N PRO A 139 -10.80 -0.47 13.93
CA PRO A 139 -11.62 0.14 12.88
C PRO A 139 -10.80 1.01 11.92
N LEU A 140 -9.87 1.82 12.46
CA LEU A 140 -8.97 2.64 11.65
C LEU A 140 -7.98 1.80 10.84
N PHE A 141 -7.42 0.79 11.46
CA PHE A 141 -6.54 -0.19 10.83
C PHE A 141 -7.24 -0.93 9.68
N GLY A 142 -8.42 -1.48 9.92
CA GLY A 142 -9.22 -2.17 8.91
C GLY A 142 -9.57 -1.27 7.73
N LYS A 143 -9.92 0.01 7.99
CA LYS A 143 -10.16 1.00 6.95
C LYS A 143 -8.90 1.29 6.12
N ALA A 144 -7.73 1.32 6.73
CA ALA A 144 -6.46 1.51 6.04
C ALA A 144 -6.16 0.35 5.09
N VAL A 145 -6.23 -0.90 5.56
CA VAL A 145 -6.04 -2.11 4.74
C VAL A 145 -7.05 -2.18 3.61
N LEU A 146 -8.32 -1.88 3.90
CA LEU A 146 -9.40 -1.88 2.90
C LEU A 146 -9.16 -0.83 1.81
N SER A 147 -8.70 0.36 2.17
CA SER A 147 -8.38 1.43 1.22
C SER A 147 -7.30 1.01 0.22
N ASP A 148 -6.23 0.39 0.72
CA ASP A 148 -5.12 -0.07 -0.12
C ASP A 148 -5.56 -1.23 -1.03
N LEU A 149 -6.33 -2.17 -0.50
CA LEU A 149 -6.93 -3.27 -1.29
C LEU A 149 -7.83 -2.77 -2.41
N GLN A 150 -8.72 -1.83 -2.12
CA GLN A 150 -9.61 -1.25 -3.13
C GLN A 150 -8.84 -0.53 -4.22
N GLN A 151 -7.74 0.14 -3.87
CA GLN A 151 -6.86 0.79 -4.83
C GLN A 151 -6.18 -0.24 -5.74
N LEU A 152 -5.59 -1.29 -5.19
CA LEU A 152 -4.93 -2.35 -5.95
C LEU A 152 -5.90 -3.11 -6.87
N LEU A 153 -7.09 -3.45 -6.38
CA LEU A 153 -8.15 -4.08 -7.18
C LEU A 153 -8.64 -3.19 -8.34
N LYS A 154 -8.58 -1.87 -8.17
CA LYS A 154 -8.92 -0.92 -9.24
C LYS A 154 -7.87 -0.90 -10.35
N TYR A 155 -6.59 -0.93 -10.01
CA TYR A 155 -5.51 -0.94 -11.00
C TYR A 155 -5.51 -2.23 -11.84
N GLN A 156 -5.81 -3.37 -11.25
CA GLN A 156 -5.87 -4.64 -12.00
C GLN A 156 -6.97 -4.68 -13.07
N ARG A 157 -8.08 -3.95 -12.89
CA ARG A 157 -9.14 -3.86 -13.89
C ARG A 157 -8.75 -3.08 -15.15
N GLY A 158 -7.72 -2.25 -15.07
CA GLY A 158 -7.24 -1.43 -16.19
C GLY A 158 -6.24 -2.15 -17.11
N VAL A 159 -5.85 -3.39 -16.78
CA VAL A 159 -4.81 -4.17 -17.50
C VAL A 159 -5.42 -5.36 -18.28
N GLN A 160 -6.74 -5.57 -18.22
CA GLN A 160 -7.46 -6.61 -18.99
C GLN A 160 -8.04 -6.04 -20.28
#